data_e8f47a32e8155ff7580f178fcd8ae05c
#
_entry.id   e8f47a32e8155ff7580f178fcd8ae05c
#
_cell.length_a   1.000
_cell.length_b   1.000
_cell.length_c   1.000
_cell.angle_alpha   90.00
_cell.angle_beta   90.00
_cell.angle_gamma   90.00
#
_symmetry.space_group_name_H-M   'P 1'
#
loop_
_entity.id
_entity.type
_entity.pdbx_description
1 polymer ?
#
loop_
_entity_poly.entity_id
_entity_poly.type
_entity_poly.pdbx_seq_one_letter_code
_entity_poly.pdbx_strand_id
1 'polypeptide(L)'
;MDSKVEGRRDLAQSAPVKRLDGWDFVLTVAIVAGLGILIFASIRAQAFSPFFRLAEEHRISAALVRPSILWFAMGTILLVFRTMLWFTYRPHSPASLETAPPMTVVIPAYNEGAMVAQAIDSIAAAPYPQERLEIIVVDDGSRDDTWEHIERAVARHGGRVEAIRLERNMGKREALAAGFRKGRGEVFVTVDSDSVVSPNALLELAGPFASERVGVVAGKVLVYNRREGMIPRMLHVRFTLAFDFLRAYQSTFGTVYCSPGALSAFRASAVKAVLEPWVKQRFLGAPATIGEDRALTNDILRQGYDSVYQRGAVVFTVVPTTYGKLSRMLLRWNRSFIREELRFALIVWRRPLGARLIALFDLTITNLRYPVMFLTLLLLGIYFLSDAWVLPRVLVAIGTVSFFYSLYYLRSERSFNMVYGVLFEYFSFFLLFWIFPWALLTVRTRGWLTR
;
A
#
# COMPACT_ATOMS: atom_id res chain seq x y z
N MET A 1 -23.76 2.32 -21.90
CA MET A 1 -23.28 2.18 -20.52
C MET A 1 -23.06 0.71 -20.13
N ASP A 2 -23.82 -0.22 -20.71
CA ASP A 2 -23.78 -1.66 -20.39
C ASP A 2 -22.54 -2.43 -20.87
N SER A 3 -21.94 -2.07 -21.99
CA SER A 3 -20.73 -2.77 -22.50
C SER A 3 -19.48 -2.61 -21.62
N LYS A 4 -19.42 -1.57 -20.77
CA LYS A 4 -18.36 -1.39 -19.78
C LYS A 4 -18.55 -2.26 -18.54
N VAL A 5 -19.76 -2.69 -18.25
CA VAL A 5 -20.09 -3.53 -17.09
C VAL A 5 -19.84 -4.99 -17.40
N GLU A 6 -20.14 -5.46 -18.62
CA GLU A 6 -19.90 -6.86 -19.04
C GLU A 6 -18.41 -7.20 -19.12
N GLY A 7 -17.58 -6.33 -19.71
CA GLY A 7 -16.13 -6.52 -19.74
C GLY A 7 -15.45 -6.52 -18.36
N ARG A 8 -16.18 -6.20 -17.30
CA ARG A 8 -15.69 -6.12 -15.92
C ARG A 8 -15.88 -7.43 -15.15
N ARG A 9 -16.90 -8.23 -15.47
CA ARG A 9 -17.10 -9.56 -14.85
C ARG A 9 -16.00 -10.56 -15.20
N ASP A 10 -15.48 -10.50 -16.42
CA ASP A 10 -14.41 -11.39 -16.89
C ASP A 10 -13.05 -11.17 -16.22
N LEU A 11 -12.81 -9.98 -15.64
CA LEU A 11 -11.54 -9.65 -14.99
C LEU A 11 -11.40 -10.25 -13.57
N ALA A 12 -12.52 -10.56 -12.91
CA ALA A 12 -12.51 -11.19 -11.59
C ALA A 12 -12.32 -12.70 -11.65
N GLN A 13 -12.65 -13.35 -12.78
CA GLN A 13 -12.59 -14.80 -12.94
C GLN A 13 -11.26 -15.34 -13.46
N SER A 14 -10.46 -14.52 -14.09
CA SER A 14 -9.11 -14.92 -14.52
C SER A 14 -8.23 -13.68 -14.60
N ALA A 15 -7.20 -13.60 -13.75
CA ALA A 15 -6.02 -12.82 -14.07
C ALA A 15 -5.16 -13.70 -15.00
N PRO A 16 -5.38 -13.71 -16.33
CA PRO A 16 -4.50 -14.45 -17.22
C PRO A 16 -3.15 -13.75 -17.12
N VAL A 17 -2.10 -14.53 -16.89
CA VAL A 17 -0.73 -14.14 -17.19
C VAL A 17 -0.74 -13.64 -18.63
N LYS A 18 -0.88 -12.31 -18.82
CA LYS A 18 -0.97 -11.75 -20.16
C LYS A 18 0.37 -11.89 -20.85
N ARG A 19 0.33 -12.41 -22.08
CA ARG A 19 1.41 -12.27 -23.05
C ARG A 19 1.68 -10.77 -23.23
N LEU A 20 2.97 -10.44 -23.36
CA LEU A 20 3.44 -9.09 -23.66
C LEU A 20 2.60 -8.44 -24.76
N ASP A 21 2.07 -7.27 -24.48
CA ASP A 21 1.59 -6.37 -25.52
C ASP A 21 2.81 -5.89 -26.32
N GLY A 22 2.76 -5.83 -27.64
CA GLY A 22 3.92 -5.48 -28.45
C GLY A 22 4.58 -4.15 -28.04
N TRP A 23 3.80 -3.19 -27.58
CA TRP A 23 4.28 -1.93 -27.04
C TRP A 23 5.02 -2.07 -25.69
N ASP A 24 4.58 -2.94 -24.81
CA ASP A 24 5.26 -3.22 -23.53
C ASP A 24 6.64 -3.82 -23.78
N PHE A 25 6.77 -4.65 -24.82
CA PHE A 25 8.05 -5.22 -25.25
C PHE A 25 8.99 -4.14 -25.80
N VAL A 26 8.53 -3.33 -26.74
CA VAL A 26 9.32 -2.24 -27.34
C VAL A 26 9.79 -1.25 -26.26
N LEU A 27 8.91 -0.85 -25.35
CA LEU A 27 9.26 0.05 -24.26
C LEU A 27 10.27 -0.57 -23.29
N THR A 28 10.12 -1.86 -22.97
CA THR A 28 11.08 -2.60 -22.13
C THR A 28 12.47 -2.64 -22.79
N VAL A 29 12.52 -3.02 -24.07
CA VAL A 29 13.78 -3.06 -24.84
C VAL A 29 14.42 -1.66 -24.91
N ALA A 30 13.64 -0.63 -25.18
CA ALA A 30 14.13 0.75 -25.24
C ALA A 30 14.72 1.22 -23.89
N ILE A 31 14.06 0.92 -22.77
CA ILE A 31 14.55 1.29 -21.43
C ILE A 31 15.79 0.48 -21.06
N VAL A 32 15.79 -0.82 -21.27
CA VAL A 32 16.95 -1.68 -20.95
C VAL A 32 18.15 -1.29 -21.81
N ALA A 33 17.94 -1.05 -23.11
CA ALA A 33 18.99 -0.58 -24.01
C ALA A 33 19.48 0.82 -23.61
N GLY A 34 18.57 1.75 -23.30
CA GLY A 34 18.92 3.10 -22.84
C GLY A 34 19.73 3.09 -21.54
N LEU A 35 19.33 2.29 -20.56
CA LEU A 35 20.10 2.09 -19.32
C LEU A 35 21.46 1.47 -19.59
N GLY A 36 21.54 0.46 -20.45
CA GLY A 36 22.80 -0.15 -20.88
C GLY A 36 23.75 0.86 -21.52
N ILE A 37 23.26 1.70 -22.42
CA ILE A 37 24.01 2.78 -23.07
C ILE A 37 24.46 3.81 -22.02
N LEU A 38 23.59 4.24 -21.10
CA LEU A 38 23.93 5.19 -20.05
C LEU A 38 24.99 4.65 -19.10
N ILE A 39 24.89 3.38 -18.68
CA ILE A 39 25.89 2.72 -17.84
C ILE A 39 27.23 2.64 -18.58
N PHE A 40 27.22 2.18 -19.84
CA PHE A 40 28.43 2.08 -20.65
C PHE A 40 29.08 3.45 -20.87
N ALA A 41 28.30 4.46 -21.24
CA ALA A 41 28.76 5.83 -21.40
C ALA A 41 29.33 6.41 -20.10
N SER A 42 28.68 6.12 -18.95
CA SER A 42 29.14 6.58 -17.64
C SER A 42 30.48 5.95 -17.23
N ILE A 43 30.66 4.67 -17.54
CA ILE A 43 31.94 3.97 -17.30
C ILE A 43 33.03 4.53 -18.22
N ARG A 44 32.76 4.68 -19.53
CA ARG A 44 33.72 5.19 -20.50
C ARG A 44 34.12 6.64 -20.22
N ALA A 45 33.16 7.49 -19.85
CA ALA A 45 33.41 8.89 -19.51
C ALA A 45 34.05 9.06 -18.12
N GLN A 46 34.36 7.97 -17.41
CA GLN A 46 34.82 8.01 -16.01
C GLN A 46 33.92 8.91 -15.14
N ALA A 47 32.61 8.87 -15.41
CA ALA A 47 31.61 9.80 -14.89
C ALA A 47 31.58 9.84 -13.34
N PHE A 48 32.09 8.83 -12.68
CA PHE A 48 32.20 8.74 -11.23
C PHE A 48 33.56 9.18 -10.68
N SER A 49 34.60 9.34 -11.52
CA SER A 49 35.95 9.69 -11.08
C SER A 49 36.06 11.10 -10.50
N PRO A 50 35.39 12.15 -11.02
CA PRO A 50 35.38 13.47 -10.36
C PRO A 50 34.75 13.44 -8.98
N PHE A 51 33.73 12.60 -8.78
CA PHE A 51 33.07 12.44 -7.49
C PHE A 51 34.00 11.86 -6.43
N PHE A 52 34.83 10.87 -6.80
CA PHE A 52 35.82 10.30 -5.90
C PHE A 52 37.00 11.23 -5.65
N ARG A 53 37.49 11.93 -6.70
CA ARG A 53 38.56 12.94 -6.59
C ARG A 53 38.16 14.11 -5.68
N LEU A 54 36.95 14.66 -5.84
CA LEU A 54 36.45 15.73 -4.97
C LEU A 54 36.34 15.29 -3.50
N ALA A 55 36.06 14.01 -3.28
CA ALA A 55 36.03 13.43 -1.94
C ALA A 55 37.42 13.28 -1.32
N GLU A 56 38.47 13.10 -2.14
CA GLU A 56 39.86 12.97 -1.71
C GLU A 56 40.53 14.33 -1.44
N GLU A 57 40.23 15.34 -2.26
CA GLU A 57 40.91 16.63 -2.22
C GLU A 57 40.48 17.56 -1.08
N HIS A 58 39.25 17.39 -0.56
CA HIS A 58 38.71 18.31 0.47
C HIS A 58 38.04 17.54 1.62
N ARG A 59 38.67 17.50 2.82
CA ARG A 59 38.13 16.78 3.99
C ARG A 59 36.72 17.20 4.40
N ILE A 60 36.33 18.45 4.24
CA ILE A 60 35.01 18.97 4.58
C ILE A 60 34.00 18.61 3.47
N SER A 61 34.37 18.77 2.19
CA SER A 61 33.53 18.38 1.06
C SER A 61 33.40 16.86 0.92
N ALA A 62 34.40 16.08 1.34
CA ALA A 62 34.29 14.64 1.46
C ALA A 62 33.18 14.19 2.40
N ALA A 63 32.95 14.91 3.50
CA ALA A 63 31.83 14.66 4.41
C ALA A 63 30.48 15.03 3.78
N LEU A 64 30.44 16.06 2.91
CA LEU A 64 29.23 16.51 2.22
C LEU A 64 28.86 15.63 0.98
N VAL A 65 29.86 15.03 0.32
CA VAL A 65 29.64 14.10 -0.79
C VAL A 65 29.20 12.72 -0.28
N ARG A 66 29.58 12.35 0.94
CA ARG A 66 29.22 11.09 1.59
C ARG A 66 27.72 10.83 1.79
N PRO A 67 26.81 11.82 1.93
CA PRO A 67 25.39 11.55 2.07
C PRO A 67 24.79 10.71 0.95
N SER A 68 25.19 10.91 -0.31
CA SER A 68 24.69 10.11 -1.43
C SER A 68 25.20 8.66 -1.38
N ILE A 69 26.45 8.46 -1.00
CA ILE A 69 27.03 7.12 -0.79
C ILE A 69 26.35 6.45 0.40
N LEU A 70 26.16 7.18 1.51
CA LEU A 70 25.47 6.69 2.68
C LEU A 70 24.02 6.31 2.35
N TRP A 71 23.30 7.16 1.60
CA TRP A 71 21.92 6.88 1.16
C TRP A 71 21.84 5.61 0.31
N PHE A 72 22.78 5.44 -0.63
CA PHE A 72 22.88 4.25 -1.46
C PHE A 72 23.22 3.00 -0.63
N ALA A 73 24.20 3.08 0.25
CA ALA A 73 24.60 1.98 1.14
C ALA A 73 23.44 1.53 2.05
N MET A 74 22.77 2.49 2.68
CA MET A 74 21.57 2.22 3.50
C MET A 74 20.47 1.55 2.68
N GLY A 75 20.26 2.00 1.43
CA GLY A 75 19.30 1.40 0.50
C GLY A 75 19.65 -0.04 0.14
N THR A 76 20.91 -0.30 -0.14
CA THR A 76 21.43 -1.64 -0.46
C THR A 76 21.31 -2.58 0.74
N ILE A 77 21.71 -2.12 1.93
CA ILE A 77 21.58 -2.89 3.18
C ILE A 77 20.12 -3.27 3.42
N LEU A 78 19.18 -2.32 3.31
CA LEU A 78 17.75 -2.60 3.43
C LEU A 78 17.26 -3.58 2.37
N LEU A 79 17.69 -3.41 1.13
CA LEU A 79 17.27 -4.29 0.03
C LEU A 79 17.71 -5.72 0.30
N VAL A 80 18.99 -5.94 0.65
CA VAL A 80 19.55 -7.27 0.98
C VAL A 80 18.80 -7.85 2.19
N PHE A 81 18.71 -7.10 3.27
CA PHE A 81 18.04 -7.53 4.50
C PHE A 81 16.57 -7.93 4.26
N ARG A 82 15.81 -7.08 3.58
CA ARG A 82 14.41 -7.35 3.25
C ARG A 82 14.25 -8.52 2.30
N THR A 83 15.20 -8.71 1.37
CA THR A 83 15.21 -9.86 0.46
C THR A 83 15.44 -11.18 1.21
N MET A 84 16.35 -11.20 2.16
CA MET A 84 16.59 -12.38 2.99
C MET A 84 15.32 -12.79 3.74
N LEU A 85 14.65 -11.83 4.38
CA LEU A 85 13.36 -12.07 5.04
C LEU A 85 12.28 -12.50 4.05
N TRP A 86 12.18 -11.84 2.88
CA TRP A 86 11.20 -12.17 1.86
C TRP A 86 11.31 -13.60 1.34
N PHE A 87 12.51 -14.16 1.24
CA PHE A 87 12.71 -15.57 0.85
C PHE A 87 12.16 -16.55 1.90
N THR A 88 12.07 -16.15 3.15
CA THR A 88 11.48 -16.97 4.23
C THR A 88 9.96 -16.85 4.31
N TYR A 89 9.35 -15.87 3.63
CA TYR A 89 7.91 -15.69 3.65
C TYR A 89 7.18 -16.91 3.08
N ARG A 90 6.19 -17.38 3.83
CA ARG A 90 5.23 -18.40 3.40
C ARG A 90 3.83 -17.89 3.71
N PRO A 91 2.89 -17.93 2.74
CA PRO A 91 1.49 -17.64 3.02
C PRO A 91 0.92 -18.70 3.96
N HIS A 92 -0.04 -18.31 4.78
CA HIS A 92 -0.81 -19.25 5.58
C HIS A 92 -1.73 -20.08 4.68
N SER A 93 -2.12 -21.27 5.14
CA SER A 93 -3.18 -22.04 4.48
C SER A 93 -4.50 -21.30 4.60
N PRO A 94 -5.35 -21.23 3.55
CA PRO A 94 -6.70 -20.69 3.67
C PRO A 94 -7.54 -21.54 4.63
N ALA A 95 -8.56 -20.94 5.22
CA ALA A 95 -9.55 -21.70 5.99
C ALA A 95 -10.39 -22.58 5.03
N SER A 96 -10.83 -23.73 5.53
CA SER A 96 -11.86 -24.52 4.84
C SER A 96 -13.25 -23.97 5.15
N LEU A 97 -14.28 -24.40 4.39
CA LEU A 97 -15.66 -24.03 4.69
C LEU A 97 -16.10 -24.49 6.09
N GLU A 98 -15.55 -25.60 6.56
CA GLU A 98 -15.87 -26.17 7.89
C GLU A 98 -15.22 -25.37 9.01
N THR A 99 -13.98 -24.91 8.81
CA THR A 99 -13.18 -24.20 9.84
C THR A 99 -13.27 -22.68 9.75
N ALA A 100 -13.97 -22.14 8.74
CA ALA A 100 -14.14 -20.71 8.56
C ALA A 100 -14.86 -20.06 9.77
N PRO A 101 -14.25 -19.06 10.45
CA PRO A 101 -14.86 -18.41 11.61
C PRO A 101 -16.04 -17.51 11.18
N PRO A 102 -16.99 -17.20 12.11
CA PRO A 102 -17.97 -16.15 11.88
C PRO A 102 -17.30 -14.83 11.50
N MET A 103 -17.72 -14.23 10.38
CA MET A 103 -17.09 -13.06 9.77
C MET A 103 -18.10 -11.94 9.53
N THR A 104 -17.76 -10.72 9.91
CA THR A 104 -18.49 -9.51 9.52
C THR A 104 -17.64 -8.69 8.56
N VAL A 105 -18.14 -8.48 7.35
CA VAL A 105 -17.52 -7.58 6.37
C VAL A 105 -18.15 -6.22 6.45
N VAL A 106 -17.36 -5.16 6.69
CA VAL A 106 -17.81 -3.78 6.78
C VAL A 106 -17.35 -3.00 5.54
N ILE A 107 -18.31 -2.41 4.83
CA ILE A 107 -18.10 -1.62 3.61
C ILE A 107 -18.51 -0.17 3.89
N PRO A 108 -17.58 0.75 4.17
CA PRO A 108 -17.89 2.16 4.29
C PRO A 108 -18.04 2.79 2.90
N ALA A 109 -19.15 3.49 2.63
CA ALA A 109 -19.45 4.12 1.35
C ALA A 109 -19.73 5.61 1.51
N TYR A 110 -19.23 6.43 0.57
CA TYR A 110 -19.54 7.85 0.48
C TYR A 110 -19.38 8.36 -0.95
N ASN A 111 -20.49 8.71 -1.62
CA ASN A 111 -20.54 9.20 -3.00
C ASN A 111 -19.83 8.26 -4.00
N GLU A 112 -20.19 6.98 -4.00
CA GLU A 112 -19.60 5.93 -4.86
C GLU A 112 -20.49 5.55 -6.06
N GLY A 113 -21.76 5.97 -6.04
CA GLY A 113 -22.72 5.58 -7.06
C GLY A 113 -22.82 4.06 -7.19
N ALA A 114 -22.88 3.57 -8.42
CA ALA A 114 -23.06 2.14 -8.71
C ALA A 114 -21.87 1.23 -8.28
N MET A 115 -20.70 1.79 -7.96
CA MET A 115 -19.53 0.97 -7.58
C MET A 115 -19.77 0.21 -6.28
N VAL A 116 -20.49 0.78 -5.33
CA VAL A 116 -20.80 0.13 -4.05
C VAL A 116 -21.54 -1.19 -4.24
N ALA A 117 -22.45 -1.28 -5.22
CA ALA A 117 -23.17 -2.50 -5.52
C ALA A 117 -22.23 -3.63 -6.01
N GLN A 118 -21.20 -3.29 -6.80
CA GLN A 118 -20.18 -4.27 -7.25
C GLN A 118 -19.35 -4.81 -6.07
N ALA A 119 -18.98 -3.94 -5.13
CA ALA A 119 -18.29 -4.36 -3.91
C ALA A 119 -19.14 -5.35 -3.10
N ILE A 120 -20.41 -5.01 -2.86
CA ILE A 120 -21.37 -5.87 -2.13
C ILE A 120 -21.54 -7.21 -2.86
N ASP A 121 -21.83 -7.18 -4.17
CA ASP A 121 -22.08 -8.37 -4.96
C ASP A 121 -20.86 -9.31 -4.99
N SER A 122 -19.63 -8.76 -5.06
CA SER A 122 -18.40 -9.56 -5.03
C SER A 122 -18.18 -10.31 -3.72
N ILE A 123 -18.56 -9.69 -2.59
CA ILE A 123 -18.44 -10.30 -1.26
C ILE A 123 -19.57 -11.32 -1.05
N ALA A 124 -20.80 -10.99 -1.44
CA ALA A 124 -21.96 -11.89 -1.30
C ALA A 124 -21.82 -13.16 -2.19
N ALA A 125 -21.08 -13.08 -3.29
CA ALA A 125 -20.78 -14.20 -4.18
C ALA A 125 -19.58 -15.05 -3.73
N ALA A 126 -18.82 -14.62 -2.69
CA ALA A 126 -17.68 -15.38 -2.22
C ALA A 126 -18.09 -16.74 -1.63
N PRO A 127 -17.31 -17.82 -1.87
CA PRO A 127 -17.57 -19.15 -1.33
C PRO A 127 -17.23 -19.20 0.17
N TYR A 128 -18.08 -18.58 0.98
CA TYR A 128 -17.99 -18.56 2.44
C TYR A 128 -19.30 -19.12 3.04
N PRO A 129 -19.29 -19.84 4.17
CA PRO A 129 -20.52 -20.34 4.79
C PRO A 129 -21.51 -19.21 5.04
N GLN A 130 -22.70 -19.31 4.47
CA GLN A 130 -23.66 -18.20 4.46
C GLN A 130 -24.13 -17.80 5.85
N GLU A 131 -24.28 -18.78 6.73
CA GLU A 131 -24.67 -18.60 8.13
C GLU A 131 -23.56 -17.96 8.99
N ARG A 132 -22.33 -17.92 8.49
CA ARG A 132 -21.16 -17.34 9.14
C ARG A 132 -20.69 -16.04 8.51
N LEU A 133 -21.36 -15.55 7.46
CA LEU A 133 -21.01 -14.32 6.75
C LEU A 133 -22.08 -13.25 6.94
N GLU A 134 -21.73 -12.19 7.63
CA GLU A 134 -22.51 -10.96 7.79
C GLU A 134 -21.85 -9.83 6.96
N ILE A 135 -22.63 -9.10 6.19
CA ILE A 135 -22.16 -7.98 5.40
C ILE A 135 -22.87 -6.72 5.87
N ILE A 136 -22.12 -5.73 6.35
CA ILE A 136 -22.65 -4.45 6.82
C ILE A 136 -22.13 -3.35 5.92
N VAL A 137 -23.02 -2.67 5.22
CA VAL A 137 -22.71 -1.51 4.37
C VAL A 137 -23.08 -0.26 5.16
N VAL A 138 -22.12 0.67 5.28
CA VAL A 138 -22.36 1.93 6.00
C VAL A 138 -22.24 3.09 5.04
N ASP A 139 -23.37 3.71 4.71
CA ASP A 139 -23.42 4.96 3.97
C ASP A 139 -23.10 6.15 4.88
N ASP A 140 -21.98 6.80 4.65
CA ASP A 140 -21.49 7.96 5.42
C ASP A 140 -22.16 9.27 4.98
N GLY A 141 -23.50 9.25 4.80
CA GLY A 141 -24.30 10.42 4.42
C GLY A 141 -24.07 10.88 2.98
N SER A 142 -24.08 9.96 2.02
CA SER A 142 -23.95 10.25 0.60
C SER A 142 -25.03 11.20 0.09
N ARG A 143 -24.66 12.02 -0.92
CA ARG A 143 -25.53 13.01 -1.57
C ARG A 143 -25.88 12.68 -3.01
N ASP A 144 -25.27 11.61 -3.54
CA ASP A 144 -25.53 11.04 -4.86
C ASP A 144 -26.45 9.80 -4.75
N ASP A 145 -26.56 9.01 -5.80
CA ASP A 145 -27.38 7.81 -5.89
C ASP A 145 -26.80 6.57 -5.17
N THR A 146 -25.72 6.73 -4.37
CA THR A 146 -25.07 5.63 -3.64
C THR A 146 -26.04 4.86 -2.77
N TRP A 147 -26.90 5.56 -2.01
CA TRP A 147 -27.86 4.91 -1.12
C TRP A 147 -28.86 4.02 -1.88
N GLU A 148 -29.37 4.48 -3.01
CA GLU A 148 -30.28 3.70 -3.86
C GLU A 148 -29.63 2.41 -4.39
N HIS A 149 -28.33 2.47 -4.70
CA HIS A 149 -27.56 1.29 -5.11
C HIS A 149 -27.37 0.32 -3.97
N ILE A 150 -27.16 0.81 -2.73
CA ILE A 150 -27.08 -0.01 -1.53
C ILE A 150 -28.42 -0.71 -1.27
N GLU A 151 -29.55 0.00 -1.26
CA GLU A 151 -30.88 -0.59 -1.03
C GLU A 151 -31.19 -1.69 -2.04
N ARG A 152 -30.90 -1.45 -3.31
CA ARG A 152 -31.08 -2.45 -4.37
C ARG A 152 -30.19 -3.70 -4.15
N ALA A 153 -28.96 -3.53 -3.67
CA ALA A 153 -28.07 -4.65 -3.34
C ALA A 153 -28.58 -5.42 -2.11
N VAL A 154 -29.03 -4.72 -1.08
CA VAL A 154 -29.65 -5.34 0.12
C VAL A 154 -30.87 -6.18 -0.30
N ALA A 155 -31.74 -5.64 -1.15
CA ALA A 155 -32.92 -6.37 -1.64
C ALA A 155 -32.57 -7.64 -2.42
N ARG A 156 -31.45 -7.64 -3.21
CA ARG A 156 -30.97 -8.82 -3.95
C ARG A 156 -30.42 -9.94 -3.05
N HIS A 157 -29.77 -9.57 -1.96
CA HIS A 157 -29.03 -10.54 -1.12
C HIS A 157 -29.77 -10.94 0.17
N GLY A 158 -30.94 -10.33 0.42
CA GLY A 158 -31.78 -10.62 1.59
C GLY A 158 -31.05 -10.34 2.92
N GLY A 159 -31.39 -11.08 3.98
CA GLY A 159 -30.87 -10.87 5.33
C GLY A 159 -29.37 -11.03 5.55
N ARG A 160 -28.59 -11.31 4.52
CA ARG A 160 -27.12 -11.39 4.59
C ARG A 160 -26.43 -10.02 4.51
N VAL A 161 -27.09 -9.03 3.93
CA VAL A 161 -26.56 -7.67 3.76
C VAL A 161 -27.43 -6.72 4.56
N GLU A 162 -26.83 -6.03 5.47
CA GLU A 162 -27.48 -4.99 6.27
C GLU A 162 -26.89 -3.64 5.91
N ALA A 163 -27.75 -2.60 5.76
CA ALA A 163 -27.33 -1.25 5.48
C ALA A 163 -27.56 -0.34 6.70
N ILE A 164 -26.58 0.54 6.95
CA ILE A 164 -26.65 1.61 7.93
C ILE A 164 -26.48 2.91 7.17
N ARG A 165 -27.33 3.90 7.37
CA ARG A 165 -27.19 5.24 6.83
C ARG A 165 -26.91 6.23 7.93
N LEU A 166 -25.79 6.95 7.85
CA LEU A 166 -25.47 8.03 8.76
C LEU A 166 -26.18 9.31 8.29
N GLU A 167 -26.60 10.15 9.22
CA GLU A 167 -27.32 11.40 8.91
C GLU A 167 -26.47 12.39 8.09
N ARG A 168 -25.15 12.34 8.26
CA ARG A 168 -24.20 13.21 7.56
C ARG A 168 -22.83 12.53 7.46
N ASN A 169 -21.96 13.05 6.59
CA ASN A 169 -20.60 12.60 6.49
C ASN A 169 -19.84 12.83 7.82
N MET A 170 -19.52 11.73 8.49
CA MET A 170 -18.72 11.67 9.71
C MET A 170 -17.28 11.23 9.46
N GLY A 171 -16.99 10.76 8.23
CA GLY A 171 -15.72 10.24 7.80
C GLY A 171 -15.59 8.72 7.91
N LYS A 172 -14.76 8.13 7.06
CA LYS A 172 -14.59 6.67 6.92
C LYS A 172 -14.36 5.94 8.25
N ARG A 173 -13.65 6.56 9.20
CA ARG A 173 -13.37 5.98 10.51
C ARG A 173 -14.66 5.78 11.33
N GLU A 174 -15.55 6.74 11.34
CA GLU A 174 -16.85 6.63 12.02
C GLU A 174 -17.78 5.64 11.31
N ALA A 175 -17.77 5.61 9.98
CA ALA A 175 -18.52 4.62 9.22
C ALA A 175 -18.06 3.19 9.53
N LEU A 176 -16.75 2.95 9.56
CA LEU A 176 -16.19 1.66 9.98
C LEU A 176 -16.57 1.32 11.44
N ALA A 177 -16.50 2.32 12.34
CA ALA A 177 -16.87 2.10 13.75
C ALA A 177 -18.34 1.74 13.92
N ALA A 178 -19.24 2.34 13.16
CA ALA A 178 -20.66 2.00 13.15
C ALA A 178 -20.85 0.52 12.75
N GLY A 179 -20.16 0.07 11.69
CA GLY A 179 -20.16 -1.33 11.28
C GLY A 179 -19.57 -2.26 12.33
N PHE A 180 -18.43 -1.93 12.95
CA PHE A 180 -17.79 -2.76 13.99
C PHE A 180 -18.60 -2.85 15.27
N ARG A 181 -19.33 -1.80 15.66
CA ARG A 181 -20.23 -1.84 16.83
C ARG A 181 -21.39 -2.80 16.62
N LYS A 182 -21.88 -2.92 15.39
CA LYS A 182 -22.99 -3.78 15.03
C LYS A 182 -22.56 -5.21 14.72
N GLY A 183 -21.36 -5.39 14.19
CA GLY A 183 -20.84 -6.67 13.76
C GLY A 183 -20.76 -7.71 14.84
N ARG A 184 -21.20 -8.94 14.52
CA ARG A 184 -21.27 -10.10 15.42
C ARG A 184 -20.19 -11.13 15.17
N GLY A 185 -19.46 -11.02 14.04
CA GLY A 185 -18.39 -11.94 13.67
C GLY A 185 -17.23 -11.96 14.66
N GLU A 186 -16.49 -13.05 14.66
CA GLU A 186 -15.21 -13.20 15.37
C GLU A 186 -14.06 -12.52 14.63
N VAL A 187 -14.24 -12.37 13.33
CA VAL A 187 -13.31 -11.66 12.42
C VAL A 187 -14.06 -10.52 11.75
N PHE A 188 -13.53 -9.33 11.88
CA PHE A 188 -14.00 -8.15 11.14
C PHE A 188 -13.15 -7.94 9.90
N VAL A 189 -13.78 -7.76 8.74
CA VAL A 189 -13.13 -7.45 7.47
C VAL A 189 -13.54 -6.08 7.00
N THR A 190 -12.57 -5.28 6.54
CA THR A 190 -12.85 -4.01 5.86
C THR A 190 -12.65 -4.18 4.37
N VAL A 191 -13.59 -3.69 3.57
CA VAL A 191 -13.50 -3.62 2.11
C VAL A 191 -13.94 -2.24 1.66
N ASP A 192 -13.13 -1.58 0.82
CA ASP A 192 -13.50 -0.28 0.26
C ASP A 192 -14.65 -0.42 -0.73
N SER A 193 -15.56 0.55 -0.75
CA SER A 193 -16.77 0.57 -1.59
C SER A 193 -16.50 0.64 -3.10
N ASP A 194 -15.26 0.98 -3.51
CA ASP A 194 -14.77 0.99 -4.89
C ASP A 194 -13.93 -0.25 -5.26
N SER A 195 -14.02 -1.30 -4.44
CA SER A 195 -13.15 -2.48 -4.54
C SER A 195 -13.95 -3.75 -4.84
N VAL A 196 -13.35 -4.65 -5.64
CA VAL A 196 -13.93 -5.95 -6.01
C VAL A 196 -13.04 -7.07 -5.43
N VAL A 197 -13.64 -7.90 -4.57
CA VAL A 197 -12.94 -8.99 -3.87
C VAL A 197 -12.83 -10.21 -4.78
N SER A 198 -11.68 -10.89 -4.79
CA SER A 198 -11.55 -12.17 -5.51
C SER A 198 -12.34 -13.29 -4.80
N PRO A 199 -12.80 -14.33 -5.52
CA PRO A 199 -13.68 -15.34 -4.94
C PRO A 199 -13.18 -15.95 -3.64
N ASN A 200 -11.92 -16.36 -3.57
CA ASN A 200 -11.35 -17.03 -2.39
C ASN A 200 -10.81 -16.09 -1.30
N ALA A 201 -10.92 -14.78 -1.49
CA ALA A 201 -10.26 -13.82 -0.59
C ALA A 201 -10.69 -13.92 0.87
N LEU A 202 -11.96 -14.21 1.14
CA LEU A 202 -12.46 -14.32 2.52
C LEU A 202 -11.91 -15.56 3.23
N LEU A 203 -11.83 -16.71 2.58
CA LEU A 203 -11.22 -17.92 3.11
C LEU A 203 -9.71 -17.74 3.33
N GLU A 204 -9.05 -17.05 2.41
CA GLU A 204 -7.64 -16.69 2.52
C GLU A 204 -7.40 -15.76 3.73
N LEU A 205 -8.24 -14.74 3.93
CA LEU A 205 -8.15 -13.86 5.11
C LEU A 205 -8.41 -14.61 6.42
N ALA A 206 -9.31 -15.58 6.41
CA ALA A 206 -9.70 -16.34 7.59
C ALA A 206 -8.59 -17.27 8.08
N GLY A 207 -7.82 -17.89 7.17
CA GLY A 207 -6.82 -18.90 7.50
C GLY A 207 -5.83 -18.52 8.61
N PRO A 208 -5.18 -17.35 8.58
CA PRO A 208 -4.22 -16.94 9.60
C PRO A 208 -4.80 -16.83 11.01
N PHE A 209 -6.11 -16.61 11.18
CA PHE A 209 -6.78 -16.52 12.50
C PHE A 209 -6.89 -17.85 13.24
N ALA A 210 -6.53 -18.98 12.62
CA ALA A 210 -6.29 -20.23 13.33
C ALA A 210 -5.24 -20.08 14.45
N SER A 211 -4.33 -19.09 14.31
CA SER A 211 -3.42 -18.70 15.39
C SER A 211 -4.04 -17.60 16.24
N GLU A 212 -4.11 -17.82 17.55
CA GLU A 212 -4.59 -16.80 18.51
C GLU A 212 -3.70 -15.56 18.56
N ARG A 213 -2.45 -15.68 18.14
CA ARG A 213 -1.49 -14.56 18.07
C ARG A 213 -1.83 -13.57 16.96
N VAL A 214 -2.51 -14.00 15.91
CA VAL A 214 -2.84 -13.14 14.77
C VAL A 214 -4.03 -12.25 15.12
N GLY A 215 -3.79 -10.95 15.10
CA GLY A 215 -4.82 -9.93 15.30
C GLY A 215 -5.18 -9.17 14.02
N VAL A 216 -4.28 -9.15 13.02
CA VAL A 216 -4.46 -8.42 11.76
C VAL A 216 -3.97 -9.26 10.59
N VAL A 217 -4.76 -9.32 9.52
CA VAL A 217 -4.38 -9.92 8.23
C VAL A 217 -4.54 -8.89 7.12
N ALA A 218 -3.45 -8.54 6.48
CA ALA A 218 -3.43 -7.67 5.31
C ALA A 218 -3.65 -8.48 4.03
N GLY A 219 -4.63 -8.14 3.22
CA GLY A 219 -4.82 -8.68 1.88
C GLY A 219 -3.91 -8.02 0.84
N LYS A 220 -3.89 -8.55 -0.36
CA LYS A 220 -3.18 -8.05 -1.55
C LYS A 220 -4.10 -7.14 -2.35
N VAL A 221 -3.68 -5.90 -2.56
CA VAL A 221 -4.42 -4.94 -3.39
C VAL A 221 -3.79 -4.87 -4.78
N LEU A 222 -4.60 -5.06 -5.81
CA LEU A 222 -4.24 -4.91 -7.21
C LEU A 222 -5.05 -3.79 -7.85
N VAL A 223 -4.53 -3.25 -8.95
CA VAL A 223 -5.20 -2.15 -9.67
C VAL A 223 -6.21 -2.70 -10.66
N TYR A 224 -7.47 -2.29 -10.48
CA TYR A 224 -8.59 -2.67 -11.34
C TYR A 224 -8.49 -2.04 -12.74
N ASN A 225 -8.32 -0.71 -12.77
CA ASN A 225 -8.29 0.09 -14.00
C ASN A 225 -6.89 0.22 -14.62
N ARG A 226 -6.03 -0.79 -14.49
CA ARG A 226 -4.62 -0.75 -14.94
C ARG A 226 -4.43 -0.44 -16.43
N ARG A 227 -5.46 -0.60 -17.27
CA ARG A 227 -5.43 -0.32 -18.71
C ARG A 227 -5.82 1.10 -19.07
N GLU A 228 -6.32 1.90 -18.13
CA GLU A 228 -6.85 3.25 -18.38
C GLU A 228 -5.77 4.34 -18.48
N GLY A 229 -4.50 3.97 -18.55
CA GLY A 229 -3.41 4.93 -18.77
C GLY A 229 -2.09 4.55 -18.11
N MET A 230 -1.11 5.44 -18.22
CA MET A 230 0.25 5.22 -17.71
C MET A 230 0.29 5.21 -16.17
N ILE A 231 -0.39 6.15 -15.52
CA ILE A 231 -0.42 6.26 -14.04
C ILE A 231 -0.98 4.97 -13.41
N PRO A 232 -2.14 4.42 -13.82
CA PRO A 232 -2.62 3.14 -13.32
C PRO A 232 -1.67 1.96 -13.55
N ARG A 233 -0.95 1.90 -14.70
CA ARG A 233 0.06 0.87 -14.96
C ARG A 233 1.25 0.98 -14.00
N MET A 234 1.77 2.18 -13.80
CA MET A 234 2.82 2.45 -12.81
C MET A 234 2.38 2.08 -11.40
N LEU A 235 1.17 2.46 -10.99
CA LEU A 235 0.62 2.12 -9.68
C LEU A 235 0.38 0.63 -9.51
N HIS A 236 0.02 -0.11 -10.57
CA HIS A 236 -0.12 -1.56 -10.50
C HIS A 236 1.20 -2.25 -10.12
N VAL A 237 2.31 -1.86 -10.74
CA VAL A 237 3.63 -2.39 -10.37
C VAL A 237 4.00 -2.00 -8.94
N ARG A 238 3.80 -0.72 -8.59
CA ARG A 238 4.07 -0.24 -7.23
C ARG A 238 3.26 -0.99 -6.17
N PHE A 239 1.97 -1.23 -6.40
CA PHE A 239 1.12 -1.97 -5.47
C PHE A 239 1.59 -3.42 -5.34
N THR A 240 1.84 -4.10 -6.46
CA THR A 240 2.38 -5.47 -6.43
C THR A 240 3.65 -5.55 -5.59
N LEU A 241 4.61 -4.64 -5.77
CA LEU A 241 5.84 -4.58 -4.98
C LEU A 241 5.56 -4.25 -3.50
N ALA A 242 4.62 -3.35 -3.24
CA ALA A 242 4.25 -2.99 -1.87
C ALA A 242 3.61 -4.16 -1.10
N PHE A 243 2.93 -5.08 -1.78
CA PHE A 243 2.31 -6.24 -1.16
C PHE A 243 3.20 -7.48 -1.23
N ASP A 244 3.61 -7.91 -2.41
CA ASP A 244 4.34 -9.18 -2.59
C ASP A 244 5.80 -9.12 -2.15
N PHE A 245 6.37 -7.93 -1.95
CA PHE A 245 7.69 -7.77 -1.40
C PHE A 245 7.66 -7.13 0.00
N LEU A 246 7.16 -5.89 0.13
CA LEU A 246 7.26 -5.18 1.42
C LEU A 246 6.42 -5.82 2.52
N ARG A 247 5.12 -6.10 2.28
CA ARG A 247 4.29 -6.74 3.32
C ARG A 247 4.66 -8.19 3.55
N ALA A 248 5.13 -8.88 2.51
CA ALA A 248 5.58 -10.26 2.64
C ALA A 248 6.77 -10.39 3.59
N TYR A 249 7.84 -9.56 3.46
CA TYR A 249 8.95 -9.63 4.42
C TYR A 249 8.52 -9.19 5.83
N GLN A 250 7.64 -8.18 5.96
CA GLN A 250 7.13 -7.74 7.26
C GLN A 250 6.31 -8.82 7.97
N SER A 251 5.61 -9.66 7.20
CA SER A 251 4.86 -10.79 7.73
C SER A 251 5.74 -11.84 8.39
N THR A 252 7.00 -11.99 7.97
CA THR A 252 7.91 -13.02 8.53
C THR A 252 8.24 -12.83 10.01
N PHE A 253 8.12 -11.61 10.50
CA PHE A 253 8.29 -11.30 11.92
C PHE A 253 7.00 -10.77 12.58
N GLY A 254 5.85 -11.08 11.97
CA GLY A 254 4.53 -10.79 12.52
C GLY A 254 4.22 -9.29 12.66
N THR A 255 4.87 -8.42 11.88
CA THR A 255 4.75 -6.97 12.07
C THR A 255 4.56 -6.25 10.73
N VAL A 256 3.45 -6.52 10.05
CA VAL A 256 3.02 -5.73 8.90
C VAL A 256 2.57 -4.37 9.41
N TYR A 257 3.26 -3.30 9.03
CA TYR A 257 3.06 -1.95 9.56
C TYR A 257 1.74 -1.29 9.15
N CYS A 258 1.14 -1.76 8.06
CA CYS A 258 -0.09 -1.20 7.53
C CYS A 258 -0.88 -2.27 6.77
N SER A 259 -2.01 -2.65 7.29
CA SER A 259 -3.03 -3.40 6.56
C SER A 259 -3.82 -2.42 5.68
N PRO A 260 -4.11 -2.75 4.40
CA PRO A 260 -4.78 -1.80 3.50
C PRO A 260 -6.27 -1.67 3.81
N GLY A 261 -6.82 -0.45 3.73
CA GLY A 261 -8.26 -0.23 3.89
C GLY A 261 -9.11 -0.99 2.89
N ALA A 262 -8.57 -1.25 1.68
CA ALA A 262 -9.26 -1.93 0.60
C ALA A 262 -9.54 -3.42 0.86
N LEU A 263 -8.71 -4.10 1.66
CA LEU A 263 -8.95 -5.48 2.10
C LEU A 263 -8.07 -5.81 3.31
N SER A 264 -8.67 -5.87 4.48
CA SER A 264 -7.98 -6.28 5.71
C SER A 264 -8.94 -6.99 6.64
N ALA A 265 -8.42 -7.95 7.39
CA ALA A 265 -9.17 -8.65 8.41
C ALA A 265 -8.55 -8.42 9.78
N PHE A 266 -9.39 -8.37 10.81
CA PHE A 266 -9.02 -8.04 12.18
C PHE A 266 -9.74 -8.98 13.14
N ARG A 267 -9.06 -9.42 14.19
CA ARG A 267 -9.70 -10.13 15.31
C ARG A 267 -10.69 -9.20 16.01
N ALA A 268 -11.96 -9.55 16.02
CA ALA A 268 -13.03 -8.68 16.51
C ALA A 268 -12.83 -8.24 17.98
N SER A 269 -12.36 -9.14 18.85
CA SER A 269 -12.05 -8.82 20.25
C SER A 269 -10.96 -7.74 20.36
N ALA A 270 -9.92 -7.82 19.52
CA ALA A 270 -8.84 -6.83 19.49
C ALA A 270 -9.32 -5.46 18.99
N VAL A 271 -10.21 -5.44 17.98
CA VAL A 271 -10.86 -4.19 17.51
C VAL A 271 -11.72 -3.58 18.58
N LYS A 272 -12.63 -4.36 19.18
CA LYS A 272 -13.57 -3.89 20.21
C LYS A 272 -12.84 -3.28 21.41
N ALA A 273 -11.68 -3.84 21.81
CA ALA A 273 -10.86 -3.34 22.90
C ALA A 273 -10.26 -1.94 22.65
N VAL A 274 -10.10 -1.52 21.40
CA VAL A 274 -9.49 -0.22 21.04
C VAL A 274 -10.43 0.69 20.26
N LEU A 275 -11.67 0.30 20.03
CA LEU A 275 -12.58 0.98 19.11
C LEU A 275 -12.76 2.47 19.47
N GLU A 276 -13.12 2.76 20.71
CA GLU A 276 -13.38 4.14 21.14
C GLU A 276 -12.13 5.03 21.16
N PRO A 277 -10.96 4.59 21.70
CA PRO A 277 -9.72 5.34 21.57
C PRO A 277 -9.29 5.54 20.11
N TRP A 278 -9.47 4.53 19.25
CA TRP A 278 -9.15 4.62 17.84
C TRP A 278 -10.02 5.64 17.12
N VAL A 279 -11.33 5.65 17.36
CA VAL A 279 -12.25 6.66 16.78
C VAL A 279 -11.85 8.07 17.21
N LYS A 280 -11.56 8.27 18.49
CA LYS A 280 -11.23 9.58 19.08
C LYS A 280 -9.73 9.97 18.95
N GLN A 281 -8.97 9.24 18.12
CA GLN A 281 -7.53 9.49 17.97
C GLN A 281 -7.22 10.95 17.66
N ARG A 282 -6.21 11.49 18.34
CA ARG A 282 -5.68 12.84 18.11
C ARG A 282 -4.18 12.79 17.86
N PHE A 283 -3.68 13.74 17.09
CA PHE A 283 -2.26 13.93 16.85
C PHE A 283 -1.93 15.41 16.90
N LEU A 284 -0.97 15.79 17.75
CA LEU A 284 -0.59 17.19 18.00
C LEU A 284 -1.83 18.11 18.24
N GLY A 285 -2.76 17.63 19.05
CA GLY A 285 -3.99 18.36 19.40
C GLY A 285 -5.12 18.33 18.35
N ALA A 286 -4.89 17.83 17.12
CA ALA A 286 -5.88 17.74 16.06
C ALA A 286 -6.48 16.32 15.94
N PRO A 287 -7.79 16.14 15.62
CA PRO A 287 -8.34 14.83 15.30
C PRO A 287 -7.63 14.19 14.09
N ALA A 288 -7.33 12.89 14.19
CA ALA A 288 -6.73 12.11 13.12
C ALA A 288 -7.82 11.49 12.23
N THR A 289 -8.23 12.19 11.19
CA THR A 289 -9.37 11.80 10.33
C THR A 289 -9.00 10.87 9.18
N ILE A 290 -7.71 10.71 8.85
CA ILE A 290 -7.20 9.90 7.74
C ILE A 290 -6.24 8.80 8.26
N GLY A 291 -6.04 7.72 7.49
CA GLY A 291 -5.14 6.61 7.85
C GLY A 291 -5.67 5.76 8.99
N GLU A 292 -6.95 5.49 8.95
CA GLU A 292 -7.70 4.68 9.89
C GLU A 292 -7.19 3.24 9.94
N ASP A 293 -6.80 2.71 8.80
CA ASP A 293 -6.26 1.37 8.57
C ASP A 293 -4.92 1.15 9.31
N ARG A 294 -3.96 2.04 9.07
CA ARG A 294 -2.65 1.98 9.74
C ARG A 294 -2.76 2.25 11.23
N ALA A 295 -3.66 3.16 11.63
CA ALA A 295 -3.91 3.45 13.04
C ALA A 295 -4.48 2.24 13.78
N LEU A 296 -5.45 1.54 13.20
CA LEU A 296 -6.03 0.32 13.77
C LEU A 296 -5.00 -0.80 13.85
N THR A 297 -4.19 -0.98 12.78
CA THR A 297 -3.06 -1.93 12.79
C THR A 297 -2.11 -1.65 13.96
N ASN A 298 -1.71 -0.39 14.16
CA ASN A 298 -0.84 0.01 15.28
C ASN A 298 -1.47 -0.27 16.64
N ASP A 299 -2.76 0.01 16.81
CA ASP A 299 -3.46 -0.21 18.08
C ASP A 299 -3.59 -1.70 18.41
N ILE A 300 -3.74 -2.58 17.42
CA ILE A 300 -3.77 -4.03 17.62
C ILE A 300 -2.35 -4.57 17.88
N LEU A 301 -1.32 -4.10 17.15
CA LEU A 301 0.08 -4.44 17.43
C LEU A 301 0.49 -4.04 18.87
N ARG A 302 -0.03 -2.92 19.38
CA ARG A 302 0.20 -2.45 20.74
C ARG A 302 -0.36 -3.40 21.81
N GLN A 303 -1.42 -4.14 21.50
CA GLN A 303 -1.99 -5.17 22.38
C GLN A 303 -1.13 -6.45 22.41
N GLY A 304 -0.12 -6.58 21.53
CA GLY A 304 0.76 -7.75 21.47
C GLY A 304 0.41 -8.76 20.37
N TYR A 305 -0.67 -8.53 19.63
CA TYR A 305 -1.02 -9.38 18.48
C TYR A 305 -0.01 -9.24 17.35
N ASP A 306 0.03 -10.24 16.48
CA ASP A 306 0.78 -10.21 15.24
C ASP A 306 -0.09 -9.65 14.10
N SER A 307 0.56 -8.91 13.18
CA SER A 307 0.01 -8.48 11.90
C SER A 307 0.73 -9.20 10.77
N VAL A 308 -0.02 -9.93 9.94
CA VAL A 308 0.52 -10.77 8.88
C VAL A 308 -0.04 -10.37 7.51
N TYR A 309 0.64 -10.80 6.44
CA TYR A 309 0.19 -10.62 5.07
C TYR A 309 -0.25 -11.96 4.49
N GLN A 310 -1.39 -11.96 3.77
CA GLN A 310 -1.91 -13.14 3.08
C GLN A 310 -1.98 -12.88 1.58
N ARG A 311 -1.06 -13.50 0.83
CA ARG A 311 -0.90 -13.28 -0.61
C ARG A 311 -2.12 -13.69 -1.42
N GLY A 312 -2.83 -14.74 -1.01
CA GLY A 312 -4.00 -15.28 -1.70
C GLY A 312 -5.27 -14.43 -1.51
N ALA A 313 -5.32 -13.59 -0.48
CA ALA A 313 -6.44 -12.68 -0.23
C ALA A 313 -6.34 -11.46 -1.15
N VAL A 314 -6.96 -11.51 -2.31
CA VAL A 314 -6.80 -10.49 -3.37
C VAL A 314 -8.04 -9.61 -3.49
N VAL A 315 -7.81 -8.31 -3.67
CA VAL A 315 -8.82 -7.31 -4.01
C VAL A 315 -8.34 -6.41 -5.14
N PHE A 316 -9.25 -5.99 -6.00
CA PHE A 316 -9.02 -5.06 -7.09
C PHE A 316 -9.65 -3.72 -6.76
N THR A 317 -8.90 -2.63 -6.77
CA THR A 317 -9.39 -1.27 -6.47
C THR A 317 -9.10 -0.32 -7.61
N VAL A 318 -9.89 0.74 -7.73
CA VAL A 318 -9.72 1.79 -8.73
C VAL A 318 -8.66 2.78 -8.24
N VAL A 319 -7.72 3.13 -9.12
CA VAL A 319 -6.67 4.09 -8.80
C VAL A 319 -6.78 5.35 -9.66
N PRO A 320 -6.18 6.48 -9.22
CA PRO A 320 -6.16 7.72 -9.98
C PRO A 320 -5.56 7.56 -11.38
N THR A 321 -6.17 8.22 -12.36
CA THR A 321 -5.71 8.28 -13.75
C THR A 321 -4.99 9.59 -14.08
N THR A 322 -5.11 10.63 -13.23
CA THR A 322 -4.54 11.95 -13.43
C THR A 322 -3.53 12.32 -12.35
N TYR A 323 -2.55 13.16 -12.70
CA TYR A 323 -1.53 13.65 -11.77
C TYR A 323 -2.13 14.33 -10.53
N GLY A 324 -3.13 15.19 -10.72
CA GLY A 324 -3.73 15.93 -9.60
C GLY A 324 -4.47 15.01 -8.60
N LYS A 325 -5.15 13.95 -9.07
CA LYS A 325 -5.75 12.96 -8.19
C LYS A 325 -4.69 12.09 -7.50
N LEU A 326 -3.63 11.71 -8.23
CA LEU A 326 -2.50 10.93 -7.69
C LEU A 326 -1.77 11.68 -6.58
N SER A 327 -1.40 12.95 -6.82
CA SER A 327 -0.66 13.75 -5.83
C SER A 327 -1.48 13.98 -4.56
N ARG A 328 -2.81 14.21 -4.66
CA ARG A 328 -3.70 14.31 -3.50
C ARG A 328 -3.76 12.99 -2.71
N MET A 329 -3.90 11.86 -3.40
CA MET A 329 -3.89 10.53 -2.78
C MET A 329 -2.57 10.28 -2.03
N LEU A 330 -1.42 10.53 -2.68
CA LEU A 330 -0.11 10.33 -2.08
C LEU A 330 0.16 11.30 -0.92
N LEU A 331 -0.30 12.55 -1.02
CA LEU A 331 -0.20 13.53 0.07
C LEU A 331 -0.96 13.05 1.31
N ARG A 332 -2.18 12.55 1.13
CA ARG A 332 -2.99 11.96 2.20
C ARG A 332 -2.27 10.76 2.84
N TRP A 333 -1.72 9.86 2.02
CA TRP A 333 -0.98 8.70 2.51
C TRP A 333 0.29 9.08 3.27
N ASN A 334 1.07 10.06 2.78
CA ASN A 334 2.27 10.50 3.46
C ASN A 334 1.97 11.19 4.80
N ARG A 335 0.90 11.98 4.91
CA ARG A 335 0.46 12.56 6.20
C ARG A 335 0.12 11.47 7.22
N SER A 336 -0.62 10.45 6.79
CA SER A 336 -0.92 9.28 7.62
C SER A 336 0.33 8.50 7.98
N PHE A 337 1.21 8.26 7.00
CA PHE A 337 2.49 7.57 7.18
C PHE A 337 3.32 8.23 8.29
N ILE A 338 3.59 9.53 8.18
CA ILE A 338 4.41 10.27 9.15
C ILE A 338 3.84 10.12 10.57
N ARG A 339 2.55 10.34 10.74
CA ARG A 339 1.89 10.24 12.03
C ARG A 339 1.98 8.84 12.63
N GLU A 340 1.62 7.84 11.86
CA GLU A 340 1.53 6.47 12.37
C GLU A 340 2.91 5.81 12.51
N GLU A 341 3.91 6.27 11.75
CA GLU A 341 5.30 5.83 11.92
C GLU A 341 5.87 6.31 13.26
N LEU A 342 5.61 7.56 13.63
CA LEU A 342 5.98 8.09 14.95
C LEU A 342 5.29 7.32 16.09
N ARG A 343 4.02 6.94 15.90
CA ARG A 343 3.32 6.08 16.88
C ARG A 343 3.93 4.68 16.94
N PHE A 344 4.26 4.09 15.80
CA PHE A 344 4.86 2.78 15.75
C PHE A 344 6.24 2.74 16.45
N ALA A 345 7.03 3.81 16.36
CA ALA A 345 8.30 3.93 17.08
C ALA A 345 8.15 3.78 18.61
N LEU A 346 6.98 4.11 19.15
CA LEU A 346 6.65 3.89 20.57
C LEU A 346 6.08 2.49 20.83
N ILE A 347 5.48 1.87 19.83
CA ILE A 347 4.84 0.55 19.94
C ILE A 347 5.86 -0.58 19.76
N VAL A 348 6.87 -0.39 18.94
CA VAL A 348 7.87 -1.42 18.58
C VAL A 348 8.52 -2.07 19.79
N TRP A 349 8.67 -1.35 20.89
CA TRP A 349 9.23 -1.84 22.16
C TRP A 349 8.37 -2.91 22.83
N ARG A 350 7.09 -3.01 22.49
CA ARG A 350 6.15 -4.02 23.00
C ARG A 350 6.16 -5.32 22.18
N ARG A 351 6.87 -5.33 21.05
CA ARG A 351 6.99 -6.54 20.22
C ARG A 351 7.91 -7.58 20.89
N PRO A 352 7.70 -8.90 20.63
CA PRO A 352 8.65 -9.94 21.05
C PRO A 352 10.07 -9.61 20.59
N LEU A 353 11.09 -10.02 21.35
CA LEU A 353 12.48 -9.58 21.17
C LEU A 353 12.97 -9.71 19.72
N GLY A 354 12.78 -10.87 19.07
CA GLY A 354 13.21 -11.08 17.69
C GLY A 354 12.50 -10.12 16.71
N ALA A 355 11.16 -10.02 16.79
CA ALA A 355 10.39 -9.10 15.96
C ALA A 355 10.74 -7.63 16.24
N ARG A 356 11.03 -7.28 17.50
CA ARG A 356 11.47 -5.95 17.93
C ARG A 356 12.79 -5.56 17.27
N LEU A 357 13.81 -6.41 17.35
CA LEU A 357 15.12 -6.11 16.78
C LEU A 357 15.05 -5.92 15.26
N ILE A 358 14.33 -6.82 14.57
CA ILE A 358 14.10 -6.72 13.13
C ILE A 358 13.36 -5.43 12.78
N ALA A 359 12.25 -5.14 13.49
CA ALA A 359 11.44 -3.95 13.24
C ALA A 359 12.21 -2.65 13.58
N LEU A 360 13.01 -2.61 14.65
CA LEU A 360 13.83 -1.45 14.99
C LEU A 360 14.89 -1.20 13.93
N PHE A 361 15.57 -2.24 13.45
CA PHE A 361 16.54 -2.09 12.38
C PHE A 361 15.89 -1.54 11.11
N ASP A 362 14.78 -2.14 10.66
CA ASP A 362 14.06 -1.72 9.47
C ASP A 362 13.53 -0.27 9.61
N LEU A 363 12.90 0.05 10.74
CA LEU A 363 12.36 1.38 11.06
C LEU A 363 13.48 2.44 11.07
N THR A 364 14.58 2.16 11.78
CA THR A 364 15.69 3.12 11.94
C THR A 364 16.32 3.45 10.60
N ILE A 365 16.73 2.43 9.83
CA ILE A 365 17.39 2.65 8.53
C ILE A 365 16.42 3.31 7.54
N THR A 366 15.15 2.88 7.52
CA THR A 366 14.15 3.48 6.62
C THR A 366 13.93 4.96 6.93
N ASN A 367 13.82 5.34 8.20
CA ASN A 367 13.57 6.73 8.57
C ASN A 367 14.82 7.61 8.45
N LEU A 368 16.01 7.10 8.77
CA LEU A 368 17.27 7.83 8.56
C LEU A 368 17.56 8.11 7.09
N ARG A 369 17.04 7.29 6.17
CA ARG A 369 17.20 7.56 4.73
C ARG A 369 16.52 8.84 4.26
N TYR A 370 15.43 9.29 4.90
CA TYR A 370 14.75 10.53 4.49
C TYR A 370 15.63 11.78 4.66
N PRO A 371 16.18 12.12 5.85
CA PRO A 371 17.05 13.27 5.98
C PRO A 371 18.31 13.16 5.11
N VAL A 372 18.90 11.97 4.98
CA VAL A 372 20.05 11.74 4.09
C VAL A 372 19.69 11.97 2.63
N MET A 373 18.50 11.53 2.19
CA MET A 373 17.97 11.78 0.84
C MET A 373 17.79 13.28 0.58
N PHE A 374 17.17 14.02 1.51
CA PHE A 374 16.95 15.46 1.34
C PHE A 374 18.26 16.23 1.31
N LEU A 375 19.23 15.86 2.15
CA LEU A 375 20.57 16.44 2.11
C LEU A 375 21.25 16.10 0.77
N THR A 376 21.13 14.87 0.29
CA THR A 376 21.64 14.47 -1.02
C THR A 376 21.02 15.31 -2.16
N LEU A 377 19.70 15.52 -2.15
CA LEU A 377 19.00 16.31 -3.14
C LEU A 377 19.42 17.79 -3.12
N LEU A 378 19.59 18.36 -1.92
CA LEU A 378 20.08 19.74 -1.77
C LEU A 378 21.47 19.90 -2.37
N LEU A 379 22.40 19.00 -2.02
CA LEU A 379 23.77 19.02 -2.54
C LEU A 379 23.81 18.76 -4.03
N LEU A 380 22.93 17.86 -4.53
CA LEU A 380 22.80 17.58 -5.96
C LEU A 380 22.45 18.84 -6.76
N GLY A 381 21.53 19.68 -6.23
CA GLY A 381 21.19 20.97 -6.84
C GLY A 381 22.39 21.92 -6.91
N ILE A 382 23.21 21.97 -5.86
CA ILE A 382 24.45 22.77 -5.84
C ILE A 382 25.48 22.23 -6.85
N TYR A 383 25.70 20.92 -6.85
CA TYR A 383 26.66 20.28 -7.77
C TYR A 383 26.24 20.39 -9.23
N PHE A 384 24.95 20.37 -9.54
CA PHE A 384 24.45 20.54 -10.91
C PHE A 384 24.86 21.87 -11.52
N LEU A 385 24.98 22.93 -10.70
CA LEU A 385 25.45 24.24 -11.16
C LEU A 385 26.95 24.25 -11.55
N SER A 386 27.73 23.32 -11.01
CA SER A 386 29.18 23.20 -11.27
C SER A 386 29.54 22.08 -12.24
N ASP A 387 28.75 21.02 -12.33
CA ASP A 387 28.99 19.86 -13.20
C ASP A 387 27.67 19.28 -13.74
N ALA A 388 27.35 19.60 -15.00
CA ALA A 388 26.13 19.11 -15.67
C ALA A 388 26.07 17.57 -15.80
N TRP A 389 27.21 16.87 -15.68
CA TRP A 389 27.25 15.40 -15.71
C TRP A 389 26.67 14.74 -14.46
N VAL A 390 26.37 15.51 -13.44
CA VAL A 390 25.68 15.00 -12.24
C VAL A 390 24.31 14.45 -12.60
N LEU A 391 23.55 15.09 -13.48
CA LEU A 391 22.21 14.64 -13.87
C LEU A 391 22.21 13.26 -14.54
N PRO A 392 23.01 12.98 -15.60
CA PRO A 392 23.11 11.62 -16.16
C PRO A 392 23.48 10.56 -15.12
N ARG A 393 24.38 10.86 -14.18
CA ARG A 393 24.77 9.91 -13.11
C ARG A 393 23.60 9.56 -12.20
N VAL A 394 22.82 10.56 -11.80
CA VAL A 394 21.60 10.35 -10.98
C VAL A 394 20.57 9.53 -11.73
N LEU A 395 20.35 9.83 -13.02
CA LEU A 395 19.42 9.04 -13.83
C LEU A 395 19.84 7.57 -13.90
N VAL A 396 21.13 7.30 -14.12
CA VAL A 396 21.65 5.93 -14.13
C VAL A 396 21.46 5.25 -12.75
N ALA A 397 21.75 5.95 -11.67
CA ALA A 397 21.60 5.40 -10.32
C ALA A 397 20.14 5.06 -10.01
N ILE A 398 19.19 5.96 -10.32
CA ILE A 398 17.75 5.71 -10.15
C ILE A 398 17.34 4.50 -11.00
N GLY A 399 17.68 4.49 -12.28
CA GLY A 399 17.33 3.42 -13.20
C GLY A 399 17.85 2.06 -12.75
N THR A 400 19.11 1.99 -12.31
CA THR A 400 19.75 0.75 -11.84
C THR A 400 19.05 0.20 -10.60
N VAL A 401 18.84 1.03 -9.59
CA VAL A 401 18.15 0.61 -8.34
C VAL A 401 16.72 0.18 -8.64
N SER A 402 16.00 0.95 -9.44
CA SER A 402 14.62 0.67 -9.83
C SER A 402 14.51 -0.62 -10.65
N PHE A 403 15.46 -0.87 -11.53
CA PHE A 403 15.51 -2.10 -12.32
C PHE A 403 15.65 -3.33 -11.40
N PHE A 404 16.63 -3.33 -10.49
CA PHE A 404 16.80 -4.43 -9.54
C PHE A 404 15.56 -4.62 -8.67
N TYR A 405 14.96 -3.53 -8.20
CA TYR A 405 13.70 -3.61 -7.43
C TYR A 405 12.55 -4.18 -8.26
N SER A 406 12.48 -3.85 -9.55
CA SER A 406 11.45 -4.33 -10.47
C SER A 406 11.58 -5.83 -10.81
N LEU A 407 12.75 -6.46 -10.56
CA LEU A 407 12.91 -7.91 -10.73
C LEU A 407 12.01 -8.72 -9.77
N TYR A 408 11.67 -8.16 -8.59
CA TYR A 408 10.68 -8.80 -7.69
C TYR A 408 9.29 -8.83 -8.32
N TYR A 409 8.92 -7.78 -9.04
CA TYR A 409 7.67 -7.77 -9.82
C TYR A 409 7.68 -8.84 -10.91
N LEU A 410 8.78 -8.95 -11.67
CA LEU A 410 8.92 -9.95 -12.71
C LEU A 410 8.76 -11.37 -12.15
N ARG A 411 9.33 -11.64 -10.97
CA ARG A 411 9.17 -12.94 -10.29
C ARG A 411 7.73 -13.16 -9.81
N SER A 412 7.05 -12.13 -9.32
CA SER A 412 5.69 -12.23 -8.78
C SER A 412 4.63 -12.40 -9.87
N GLU A 413 4.68 -11.54 -10.89
CA GLU A 413 3.64 -11.43 -11.92
C GLU A 413 4.05 -12.05 -13.27
N ARG A 414 5.31 -12.45 -13.43
CA ARG A 414 5.89 -12.99 -14.67
C ARG A 414 5.57 -12.12 -15.90
N SER A 415 5.56 -10.81 -15.72
CA SER A 415 5.18 -9.82 -16.73
C SER A 415 6.25 -8.75 -16.86
N PHE A 416 6.54 -8.34 -18.11
CA PHE A 416 7.47 -7.24 -18.41
C PHE A 416 6.90 -5.84 -18.10
N ASN A 417 5.67 -5.74 -17.58
CA ASN A 417 5.14 -4.49 -17.03
C ASN A 417 6.03 -3.92 -15.91
N MET A 418 7.06 -4.64 -15.46
CA MET A 418 8.09 -4.15 -14.54
C MET A 418 8.70 -2.80 -15.00
N VAL A 419 8.71 -2.53 -16.30
CA VAL A 419 9.18 -1.27 -16.88
C VAL A 419 8.44 -0.05 -16.33
N TYR A 420 7.14 -0.20 -16.06
CA TYR A 420 6.35 0.86 -15.43
C TYR A 420 6.76 1.13 -13.98
N GLY A 421 7.42 0.17 -13.31
CA GLY A 421 8.05 0.38 -12.01
C GLY A 421 9.26 1.31 -12.12
N VAL A 422 10.11 1.10 -13.12
CA VAL A 422 11.26 1.99 -13.39
C VAL A 422 10.77 3.40 -13.77
N LEU A 423 9.75 3.49 -14.63
CA LEU A 423 9.13 4.78 -14.98
C LEU A 423 8.54 5.49 -13.78
N PHE A 424 7.93 4.75 -12.85
CA PHE A 424 7.37 5.33 -11.63
C PHE A 424 8.44 5.98 -10.75
N GLU A 425 9.64 5.40 -10.64
CA GLU A 425 10.71 5.98 -9.82
C GLU A 425 11.23 7.29 -10.42
N TYR A 426 11.40 7.36 -11.75
CA TYR A 426 11.71 8.65 -12.43
C TYR A 426 10.57 9.66 -12.24
N PHE A 427 9.33 9.23 -12.45
CA PHE A 427 8.16 10.08 -12.25
C PHE A 427 8.08 10.58 -10.80
N SER A 428 8.35 9.71 -9.83
CA SER A 428 8.36 10.04 -8.41
C SER A 428 9.49 11.04 -8.08
N PHE A 429 10.69 10.81 -8.62
CA PHE A 429 11.84 11.67 -8.38
C PHE A 429 11.63 13.10 -8.91
N PHE A 430 11.12 13.24 -10.14
CA PHE A 430 10.99 14.56 -10.77
C PHE A 430 9.68 15.29 -10.45
N LEU A 431 8.59 14.56 -10.27
CA LEU A 431 7.25 15.14 -10.21
C LEU A 431 6.56 14.99 -8.86
N LEU A 432 7.00 14.04 -8.01
CA LEU A 432 6.34 13.76 -6.73
C LEU A 432 7.25 14.05 -5.51
N PHE A 433 8.50 14.48 -5.70
CA PHE A 433 9.48 14.72 -4.63
C PHE A 433 9.01 15.73 -3.56
N TRP A 434 8.19 16.69 -3.95
CA TRP A 434 7.65 17.74 -3.08
C TRP A 434 6.57 17.23 -2.10
N ILE A 435 5.97 16.06 -2.37
CA ILE A 435 4.81 15.57 -1.61
C ILE A 435 5.19 15.25 -0.16
N PHE A 436 6.33 14.61 0.07
CA PHE A 436 6.73 14.23 1.42
C PHE A 436 7.07 15.44 2.30
N PRO A 437 7.90 16.42 1.86
CA PRO A 437 8.12 17.66 2.61
C PRO A 437 6.82 18.41 2.91
N TRP A 438 5.94 18.51 1.91
CA TRP A 438 4.64 19.16 2.09
C TRP A 438 3.74 18.41 3.07
N ALA A 439 3.75 17.09 3.04
CA ALA A 439 3.03 16.26 4.00
C ALA A 439 3.55 16.47 5.44
N LEU A 440 4.87 16.59 5.62
CA LEU A 440 5.49 16.84 6.91
C LEU A 440 5.05 18.20 7.50
N LEU A 441 5.06 19.25 6.69
CA LEU A 441 4.63 20.59 7.10
C LEU A 441 3.12 20.66 7.38
N THR A 442 2.34 19.82 6.71
CA THR A 442 0.87 19.86 6.75
C THR A 442 0.25 18.60 7.41
N VAL A 443 1.00 17.90 8.24
CA VAL A 443 0.56 16.63 8.89
C VAL A 443 -0.69 16.81 9.78
N ARG A 444 -0.95 18.01 10.26
CA ARG A 444 -2.14 18.35 11.08
C ARG A 444 -3.38 18.68 10.25
N THR A 445 -3.25 18.84 8.93
CA THR A 445 -4.38 19.22 8.06
C THR A 445 -5.42 18.11 8.04
N ARG A 446 -6.68 18.49 8.20
CA ARG A 446 -7.86 17.64 8.19
C ARG A 446 -8.44 17.59 6.78
N GLY A 447 -9.17 16.53 6.47
CA GLY A 447 -9.97 16.41 5.25
C GLY A 447 -9.49 15.29 4.31
N TRP A 448 -10.49 14.72 3.66
CA TRP A 448 -10.33 13.66 2.67
C TRP A 448 -10.07 14.32 1.30
N LEU A 449 -8.81 14.46 0.90
CA LEU A 449 -8.40 15.24 -0.27
C LEU A 449 -8.82 14.65 -1.63
N THR A 450 -9.36 13.46 -1.67
CA THR A 450 -9.63 12.73 -2.93
C THR A 450 -11.06 12.80 -3.39
N ARG A 451 -11.97 13.42 -2.61
CA ARG A 451 -13.39 13.58 -2.92
C ARG A 451 -13.89 14.98 -2.53
#